data_fa927f0a10e8b737166c159b4d7a91a6
#
_entry.id   fa927f0a10e8b737166c159b4d7a91a6
#
_cell.length_a   1.000
_cell.length_b   1.000
_cell.length_c   1.000
_cell.angle_alpha   90.00
_cell.angle_beta   90.00
_cell.angle_gamma   90.00
#
_symmetry.space_group_name_H-M   'P 1'
#
loop_
_entity.id
_entity.type
_entity.pdbx_description
1 polymer ?
#
loop_
_entity_poly.entity_id
_entity_poly.type
_entity_poly.pdbx_seq_one_letter_code
_entity_poly.pdbx_strand_id
1 'polypeptide(L)'
;MSIRLGVNIDHVATLRNARGEKHPDPYLAALSALKYGADSITIHLREDRRHINDVDLKKITKNKKIPTNLEMAANEEMLKIAIKSKPNFVCIVPEKRQEITTEGGLNLCLLYTSDAADD
;
A
#
# COMPACT_ATOMS: atom_id res chain seq x y z
N MET A 1 -24.68 -11.97 2.67
CA MET A 1 -23.43 -11.14 2.68
C MET A 1 -22.35 -11.91 1.96
N SER A 2 -21.79 -11.35 0.91
CA SER A 2 -20.71 -11.98 0.17
C SER A 2 -19.35 -11.55 0.70
N ILE A 3 -18.39 -12.46 0.63
CA ILE A 3 -17.00 -12.16 0.96
C ILE A 3 -16.39 -11.41 -0.21
N ARG A 4 -15.64 -10.34 0.08
CA ARG A 4 -14.91 -9.59 -0.94
C ARG A 4 -13.44 -10.00 -0.92
N LEU A 5 -12.83 -10.04 -2.10
CA LEU A 5 -11.45 -10.44 -2.28
C LEU A 5 -10.57 -9.22 -2.59
N GLY A 6 -9.64 -8.94 -1.69
CA GLY A 6 -8.57 -7.97 -1.96
C GLY A 6 -7.32 -8.71 -2.39
N VAL A 7 -6.67 -8.27 -3.46
CA VAL A 7 -5.47 -8.92 -3.99
C VAL A 7 -4.27 -7.96 -3.86
N ASN A 8 -3.22 -8.42 -3.17
CA ASN A 8 -1.97 -7.68 -3.04
C ASN A 8 -1.05 -7.99 -4.23
N ILE A 9 -0.56 -6.94 -4.88
CA ILE A 9 0.29 -7.06 -6.06
C ILE A 9 1.72 -6.52 -5.84
N ASP A 10 2.12 -6.30 -4.60
CA ASP A 10 3.45 -5.75 -4.27
C ASP A 10 4.57 -6.54 -4.93
N HIS A 11 4.49 -7.86 -4.90
CA HIS A 11 5.59 -8.69 -5.38
C HIS A 11 5.68 -8.79 -6.90
N VAL A 12 4.68 -8.34 -7.63
CA VAL A 12 4.79 -8.11 -9.07
C VAL A 12 5.84 -7.01 -9.31
N ALA A 13 5.78 -5.94 -8.50
CA ALA A 13 6.80 -4.88 -8.55
C ALA A 13 8.17 -5.39 -8.09
N THR A 14 8.21 -6.27 -7.08
CA THR A 14 9.46 -6.88 -6.63
C THR A 14 10.14 -7.61 -7.78
N LEU A 15 9.41 -8.41 -8.53
CA LEU A 15 9.95 -9.16 -9.66
C LEU A 15 10.41 -8.22 -10.77
N ARG A 16 9.61 -7.21 -11.11
CA ARG A 16 9.99 -6.18 -12.10
C ARG A 16 11.31 -5.53 -11.72
N ASN A 17 11.43 -5.10 -10.46
CA ASN A 17 12.63 -4.41 -9.97
C ASN A 17 13.86 -5.33 -10.02
N ALA A 18 13.70 -6.60 -9.67
CA ALA A 18 14.78 -7.58 -9.72
C ALA A 18 15.27 -7.81 -11.15
N ARG A 19 14.37 -7.75 -12.14
CA ARG A 19 14.72 -7.90 -13.55
C ARG A 19 15.35 -6.65 -14.15
N GLY A 20 15.14 -5.49 -13.52
CA GLY A 20 15.62 -4.22 -14.06
C GLY A 20 14.92 -3.78 -15.35
N GLU A 21 13.72 -4.27 -15.58
CA GLU A 21 12.94 -4.01 -16.78
C GLU A 21 11.60 -3.34 -16.45
N LYS A 22 10.73 -3.20 -17.44
CA LYS A 22 9.37 -2.67 -17.24
C LYS A 22 8.36 -3.76 -16.92
N HIS A 23 8.73 -5.02 -17.06
CA HIS A 23 7.86 -6.16 -16.85
C HIS A 23 8.34 -7.03 -15.69
N PRO A 24 7.43 -7.66 -14.95
CA PRO A 24 5.96 -7.51 -15.03
C PRO A 24 5.48 -6.18 -14.46
N ASP A 25 4.40 -5.64 -15.03
CA ASP A 25 3.85 -4.33 -14.66
C ASP A 25 2.75 -4.49 -13.59
N PRO A 26 2.91 -3.89 -12.39
CA PRO A 26 1.88 -3.96 -11.35
C PRO A 26 0.52 -3.41 -11.79
N TYR A 27 0.50 -2.38 -12.64
CA TYR A 27 -0.76 -1.82 -13.13
C TYR A 27 -1.54 -2.85 -13.95
N LEU A 28 -0.87 -3.54 -14.87
CA LEU A 28 -1.50 -4.59 -15.67
C LEU A 28 -1.93 -5.77 -14.79
N ALA A 29 -1.15 -6.09 -13.76
CA ALA A 29 -1.52 -7.13 -12.79
C ALA A 29 -2.80 -6.75 -12.03
N ALA A 30 -2.94 -5.48 -11.64
CA ALA A 30 -4.15 -4.98 -10.99
C ALA A 30 -5.38 -5.16 -11.89
N LEU A 31 -5.28 -4.75 -13.15
CA LEU A 31 -6.38 -4.91 -14.12
C LEU A 31 -6.73 -6.39 -14.31
N SER A 32 -5.72 -7.24 -14.40
CA SER A 32 -5.90 -8.68 -14.56
C SER A 32 -6.62 -9.30 -13.36
N ALA A 33 -6.18 -8.95 -12.14
CA ALA A 33 -6.82 -9.44 -10.92
C ALA A 33 -8.29 -9.06 -10.85
N LEU A 34 -8.62 -7.81 -11.19
CA LEU A 34 -10.02 -7.34 -11.22
C LEU A 34 -10.83 -8.08 -12.27
N LYS A 35 -10.26 -8.32 -13.44
CA LYS A 35 -10.91 -9.07 -14.51
C LYS A 35 -11.31 -10.48 -14.04
N TYR A 36 -10.49 -11.10 -13.22
CA TYR A 36 -10.71 -12.47 -12.75
C TYR A 36 -11.36 -12.55 -11.37
N GLY A 37 -11.96 -11.47 -10.89
CA GLY A 37 -12.86 -11.52 -9.74
C GLY A 37 -12.39 -10.84 -8.46
N ALA A 38 -11.26 -10.17 -8.46
CA ALA A 38 -10.86 -9.37 -7.30
C ALA A 38 -11.81 -8.18 -7.14
N ASP A 39 -12.10 -7.84 -5.88
CA ASP A 39 -12.95 -6.69 -5.55
C ASP A 39 -12.12 -5.43 -5.29
N SER A 40 -10.87 -5.59 -4.90
CA SER A 40 -9.95 -4.48 -4.66
C SER A 40 -8.51 -4.93 -4.83
N ILE A 41 -7.65 -3.93 -5.01
CA ILE A 41 -6.21 -4.14 -5.14
C ILE A 41 -5.51 -3.50 -3.95
N THR A 42 -4.65 -4.25 -3.30
CA THR A 42 -3.83 -3.75 -2.19
C THR A 42 -2.40 -3.55 -2.67
N ILE A 43 -1.87 -2.38 -2.38
CA ILE A 43 -0.47 -2.04 -2.63
C ILE A 43 0.12 -1.38 -1.39
N HIS A 44 1.37 -1.65 -1.11
CA HIS A 44 2.12 -1.04 -0.01
C HIS A 44 3.22 -0.16 -0.58
N LEU A 45 3.09 1.15 -0.36
CA LEU A 45 4.16 2.09 -0.67
C LEU A 45 5.05 2.20 0.56
N ARG A 46 6.12 1.40 0.60
CA ARG A 46 7.07 1.43 1.72
C ARG A 46 7.94 2.68 1.64
N GLU A 47 8.41 3.13 2.79
CA GLU A 47 9.33 4.27 2.86
C GLU A 47 10.59 4.05 2.02
N ASP A 48 11.08 2.81 1.97
CA ASP A 48 12.28 2.44 1.22
C ASP A 48 12.04 2.14 -0.26
N ARG A 49 10.79 2.15 -0.70
CA ARG A 49 10.42 1.91 -2.11
C ARG A 49 10.98 0.60 -2.67
N ARG A 50 11.04 -0.47 -1.86
CA ARG A 50 11.65 -1.74 -2.30
C ARG A 50 10.86 -2.47 -3.40
N HIS A 51 9.59 -2.17 -3.55
CA HIS A 51 8.76 -2.79 -4.61
C HIS A 51 7.89 -1.73 -5.30
N ILE A 52 6.69 -1.46 -4.83
CA ILE A 52 5.84 -0.41 -5.38
C ILE A 52 6.56 0.94 -5.24
N ASN A 53 6.57 1.72 -6.30
CA ASN A 53 7.13 3.06 -6.30
C ASN A 53 6.04 4.13 -6.52
N ASP A 54 6.43 5.39 -6.46
CA ASP A 54 5.50 6.51 -6.56
C ASP A 54 4.79 6.57 -7.91
N VAL A 55 5.47 6.15 -8.98
CA VAL A 55 4.88 6.07 -10.32
C VAL A 55 3.80 5.00 -10.38
N ASP A 56 4.07 3.83 -9.79
CA ASP A 56 3.09 2.75 -9.71
C ASP A 56 1.82 3.21 -8.98
N LEU A 57 2.00 3.83 -7.80
CA LEU A 57 0.89 4.32 -7.00
C LEU A 57 0.04 5.32 -7.78
N LYS A 58 0.69 6.30 -8.41
CA LYS A 58 0.01 7.32 -9.19
C LYS A 58 -0.80 6.71 -10.34
N LYS A 59 -0.20 5.78 -11.06
CA LYS A 59 -0.83 5.12 -12.21
C LYS A 59 -2.06 4.31 -11.79
N ILE A 60 -1.94 3.56 -10.69
CA ILE A 60 -3.03 2.73 -10.17
C ILE A 60 -4.16 3.60 -9.61
N THR A 61 -3.83 4.58 -8.77
CA THR A 61 -4.86 5.42 -8.13
C THR A 61 -5.53 6.39 -9.10
N LYS A 62 -4.87 6.76 -10.17
CA LYS A 62 -5.46 7.61 -11.21
C LYS A 62 -6.61 6.90 -11.92
N ASN A 63 -6.54 5.61 -12.08
CA ASN A 63 -7.64 4.82 -12.67
C ASN A 63 -8.67 4.51 -11.59
N LYS A 64 -9.75 5.29 -11.55
CA LYS A 64 -10.79 5.16 -10.52
C LYS A 64 -11.63 3.88 -10.64
N LYS A 65 -11.43 3.09 -11.69
CA LYS A 65 -12.02 1.76 -11.82
C LYS A 65 -11.27 0.71 -11.02
N ILE A 66 -10.09 1.02 -10.49
CA ILE A 66 -9.32 0.14 -9.63
C ILE A 66 -9.57 0.55 -8.17
N PRO A 67 -10.43 -0.17 -7.42
CA PRO A 67 -10.58 0.10 -5.99
C PRO A 67 -9.25 -0.23 -5.29
N THR A 68 -8.60 0.79 -4.75
CA THR A 68 -7.24 0.65 -4.22
C THR A 68 -7.22 0.78 -2.70
N ASN A 69 -6.60 -0.18 -2.04
CA ASN A 69 -6.25 -0.12 -0.63
C ASN A 69 -4.75 0.15 -0.53
N LEU A 70 -4.38 1.30 0.04
CA LEU A 70 -2.98 1.68 0.22
C LEU A 70 -2.52 1.32 1.63
N GLU A 71 -1.57 0.41 1.73
CA GLU A 71 -0.85 0.16 2.97
C GLU A 71 0.28 1.18 3.08
N MET A 72 0.45 1.75 4.27
CA MET A 72 1.44 2.80 4.49
C MET A 72 1.93 2.85 5.93
N ALA A 73 3.14 3.37 6.12
CA ALA A 73 3.64 3.67 7.46
C ALA A 73 2.90 4.88 8.04
N ALA A 74 2.85 4.94 9.35
CA ALA A 74 2.19 6.03 10.09
C ALA A 74 3.13 7.23 10.24
N ASN A 75 3.32 7.99 9.17
CA ASN A 75 4.11 9.22 9.21
C ASN A 75 3.53 10.29 8.29
N GLU A 76 4.01 11.52 8.43
CA GLU A 76 3.48 12.67 7.69
C GLU A 76 3.73 12.57 6.18
N GLU A 77 4.89 12.06 5.77
CA GLU A 77 5.21 11.90 4.34
C GLU A 77 4.18 11.02 3.66
N MET A 78 3.91 9.86 4.27
CA MET A 78 2.93 8.91 3.72
C MET A 78 1.51 9.46 3.77
N LEU A 79 1.17 10.19 4.83
CA LEU A 79 -0.13 10.85 4.93
C LEU A 79 -0.35 11.83 3.77
N LYS A 80 0.63 12.65 3.47
CA LYS A 80 0.55 13.60 2.36
C LYS A 80 0.39 12.89 1.01
N ILE A 81 1.11 11.80 0.82
CA ILE A 81 1.01 10.98 -0.39
C ILE A 81 -0.40 10.37 -0.51
N ALA A 82 -0.94 9.84 0.59
CA ALA A 82 -2.28 9.26 0.60
C ALA A 82 -3.34 10.32 0.27
N ILE A 83 -3.24 11.51 0.87
CA ILE A 83 -4.18 12.61 0.60
C ILE A 83 -4.14 13.01 -0.88
N LYS A 84 -2.95 13.06 -1.46
CA LYS A 84 -2.77 13.44 -2.86
C LYS A 84 -3.27 12.37 -3.82
N SER A 85 -2.98 11.11 -3.55
CA SER A 85 -3.33 10.00 -4.45
C SER A 85 -4.79 9.55 -4.32
N LYS A 86 -5.42 9.82 -3.18
CA LYS A 86 -6.84 9.52 -2.91
C LYS A 86 -7.21 8.05 -3.16
N PRO A 87 -6.54 7.09 -2.52
CA PRO A 87 -6.97 5.71 -2.60
C PRO A 87 -8.35 5.54 -1.96
N ASN A 88 -9.04 4.47 -2.28
CA ASN A 88 -10.35 4.17 -1.69
C ASN A 88 -10.23 3.83 -0.20
N PHE A 89 -9.14 3.17 0.19
CA PHE A 89 -8.88 2.74 1.56
C PHE A 89 -7.41 2.96 1.90
N VAL A 90 -7.14 3.17 3.17
CA VAL A 90 -5.78 3.24 3.72
C VAL A 90 -5.68 2.25 4.88
N CYS A 91 -4.61 1.49 4.92
CA CYS A 91 -4.27 0.60 6.02
C CYS A 91 -2.90 0.97 6.57
N ILE A 92 -2.85 1.36 7.83
CA ILE A 92 -1.57 1.71 8.47
C ILE A 92 -0.90 0.44 8.94
N VAL A 93 0.34 0.23 8.50
CA VAL A 93 1.10 -0.99 8.80
C VAL A 93 2.46 -0.64 9.40
N PRO A 94 3.03 -1.51 10.27
CA PRO A 94 4.37 -1.28 10.79
C PRO A 94 5.43 -1.61 9.72
N GLU A 95 6.48 -0.79 9.65
CA GLU A 95 7.63 -1.02 8.77
C GLU A 95 8.93 -1.16 9.54
N LYS A 96 8.97 -0.61 10.76
CA LYS A 96 10.12 -0.68 11.66
C LYS A 96 9.82 -1.62 12.81
N ARG A 97 10.85 -2.28 13.35
CA ARG A 97 10.69 -3.17 14.50
C ARG A 97 10.07 -2.48 15.71
N GLN A 98 10.40 -1.20 15.92
CA GLN A 98 9.88 -0.43 17.04
C GLN A 98 8.37 -0.22 16.96
N GLU A 99 7.79 -0.31 15.79
CA GLU A 99 6.36 -0.10 15.56
C GLU A 99 5.53 -1.37 15.77
N ILE A 100 6.19 -2.51 16.00
CA ILE A 100 5.56 -3.82 16.12
C ILE A 100 5.46 -4.20 17.59
N THR A 101 4.28 -4.69 18.02
CA THR A 101 4.09 -5.30 19.35
C THR A 101 4.76 -6.67 19.40
N THR A 102 4.94 -7.21 20.61
CA THR A 102 5.49 -8.56 20.79
C THR A 102 4.62 -9.64 20.13
N GLU A 103 3.36 -9.33 19.85
CA GLU A 103 2.41 -10.22 19.18
C GLU A 103 2.33 -9.99 17.66
N GLY A 104 3.16 -9.10 17.11
CA GLY A 104 3.28 -8.88 15.68
C GLY A 104 2.37 -7.82 15.09
N GLY A 105 1.62 -7.09 15.92
CA GLY A 105 0.76 -6.01 15.45
C GLY A 105 1.40 -4.63 15.59
N LEU A 106 0.72 -3.62 15.07
CA LEU A 106 1.14 -2.23 15.19
C LEU A 106 1.09 -1.76 16.65
N ASN A 107 2.11 -1.04 17.10
CA ASN A 107 2.15 -0.51 18.46
C ASN A 107 1.35 0.78 18.55
N LEU A 108 0.09 0.68 18.93
CA LEU A 108 -0.82 1.82 19.01
C LEU A 108 -0.42 2.80 20.11
N CYS A 109 0.20 2.32 21.18
CA CYS A 109 0.67 3.20 22.26
C CYS A 109 1.78 4.14 21.78
N LEU A 110 2.67 3.64 20.92
CA LEU A 110 3.74 4.46 20.33
C LEU A 110 3.15 5.54 19.43
N LEU A 111 2.16 5.20 18.63
CA LEU A 111 1.45 6.15 17.75
C LEU A 111 0.70 7.19 18.56
N TYR A 112 -0.01 6.77 19.60
CA TYR A 112 -0.75 7.66 20.49
C TYR A 112 0.18 8.67 21.18
N THR A 113 1.33 8.20 21.66
CA THR A 113 2.33 9.05 22.30
C THR A 113 2.88 10.09 21.32
N SER A 114 3.10 9.69 20.08
CA SER A 114 3.56 10.60 19.03
C SER A 114 2.53 11.69 18.74
N ASP A 115 1.26 11.32 18.62
CA ASP A 115 0.18 12.30 18.42
C ASP A 115 0.06 13.27 19.58
N ALA A 116 0.16 12.77 20.80
CA ALA A 116 0.11 13.61 22.00
C ALA A 116 1.27 14.61 22.07
N ALA A 117 2.41 14.28 21.51
CA ALA A 117 3.57 15.16 21.46
C ALA A 117 3.41 16.28 20.42
N ASP A 118 2.57 16.10 19.42
CA ASP A 118 2.30 17.09 18.38
C ASP A 118 1.25 18.12 18.80
N ASP A 119 0.50 17.86 19.86
CA ASP A 119 -0.46 18.79 20.45
C ASP A 119 0.25 19.76 21.41
#